data_00b855b6d8f8e4d23b3b3b4a4a2cb061
#
_entry.id   00b855b6d8f8e4d23b3b3b4a4a2cb061
#
_cell.length_a   1.000
_cell.length_b   1.000
_cell.length_c   1.000
_cell.angle_alpha   90.00
_cell.angle_beta   90.00
_cell.angle_gamma   90.00
#
_symmetry.space_group_name_H-M   'P 1'
#
loop_
_entity.id
_entity.type
_entity.pdbx_description
1 polymer ?
#
loop_
_entity_poly.entity_id
_entity_poly.type
_entity_poly.pdbx_seq_one_letter_code
_entity_poly.pdbx_strand_id
1 'polypeptide(L)'
;MRLKVLGAAGEVTGSNYLIECGTSRILVDCGIYQGKGDDEKNRAQFDFVPSSLNAVVLTHAHMDHSGRVPLLVQQGFKGKVWATLPTVELVNVLWQDSVRLMKEEAEWKTRKNERKGL
;
A
#
# COMPACT_ATOMS: atom_id res chain seq x y z
N MET A 1 8.81 -11.12 20.70
CA MET A 1 8.66 -10.14 19.60
C MET A 1 9.26 -10.74 18.33
N ARG A 2 8.59 -10.58 17.21
CA ARG A 2 9.06 -11.08 15.92
C ARG A 2 8.95 -9.99 14.87
N LEU A 3 9.99 -9.83 14.06
CA LEU A 3 10.03 -8.92 12.92
C LEU A 3 10.06 -9.73 11.62
N LYS A 4 9.10 -9.49 10.74
CA LYS A 4 9.07 -10.09 9.40
C LYS A 4 9.34 -9.02 8.37
N VAL A 5 10.29 -9.24 7.48
CA VAL A 5 10.60 -8.38 6.34
C VAL A 5 9.76 -8.85 5.16
N LEU A 6 8.74 -8.08 4.77
CA LEU A 6 7.79 -8.47 3.73
C LEU A 6 8.08 -7.82 2.38
N GLY A 7 8.86 -6.74 2.38
CA GLY A 7 9.23 -6.04 1.15
C GLY A 7 10.55 -5.31 1.34
N ALA A 8 11.09 -4.78 0.25
CA ALA A 8 12.40 -4.13 0.19
C ALA A 8 13.56 -5.03 0.65
N ALA A 9 13.36 -6.34 0.71
CA ALA A 9 14.40 -7.30 1.05
C ALA A 9 15.23 -7.58 -0.20
N GLY A 10 16.46 -7.07 -0.24
CA GLY A 10 17.29 -7.14 -1.43
C GLY A 10 16.81 -6.24 -2.57
N GLU A 11 15.86 -5.35 -2.31
CA GLU A 11 15.28 -4.42 -3.27
C GLU A 11 15.27 -3.01 -2.67
N VAL A 12 15.18 -1.99 -3.53
CA VAL A 12 15.22 -0.59 -3.11
C VAL A 12 13.82 -0.07 -2.70
N THR A 13 12.76 -0.60 -3.30
CA THR A 13 11.38 -0.12 -3.11
C THR A 13 10.47 -1.19 -2.52
N GLY A 14 9.26 -0.80 -2.13
CA GLY A 14 8.29 -1.72 -1.55
C GLY A 14 8.48 -1.99 -0.07
N SER A 15 8.90 -0.98 0.70
CA SER A 15 9.14 -1.11 2.13
C SER A 15 7.91 -1.63 2.87
N ASN A 16 8.07 -2.71 3.63
CA ASN A 16 6.96 -3.37 4.32
C ASN A 16 7.52 -4.29 5.41
N TYR A 17 7.29 -3.95 6.68
CA TYR A 17 7.79 -4.70 7.82
C TYR A 17 6.67 -4.99 8.80
N LEU A 18 6.50 -6.24 9.19
CA LEU A 18 5.51 -6.64 10.18
C LEU A 18 6.18 -6.94 11.52
N ILE A 19 5.73 -6.25 12.56
CA ILE A 19 6.18 -6.47 13.94
C ILE A 19 5.06 -7.16 14.71
N GLU A 20 5.36 -8.33 15.26
CA GLU A 20 4.45 -9.09 16.11
C GLU A 20 4.97 -9.13 17.53
N CYS A 21 4.15 -8.72 18.50
CA CYS A 21 4.49 -8.77 19.93
C CYS A 21 3.25 -9.23 20.71
N GLY A 22 3.29 -10.45 21.24
CA GLY A 22 2.11 -11.05 21.85
C GLY A 22 0.97 -11.16 20.84
N THR A 23 -0.16 -10.53 21.16
CA THR A 23 -1.32 -10.46 20.25
C THR A 23 -1.35 -9.20 19.40
N SER A 24 -0.36 -8.31 19.57
CA SER A 24 -0.30 -7.05 18.82
C SER A 24 0.49 -7.23 17.52
N ARG A 25 -0.03 -6.66 16.45
CA ARG A 25 0.57 -6.71 15.11
C ARG A 25 0.58 -5.31 14.52
N ILE A 26 1.78 -4.82 14.22
CA ILE A 26 2.00 -3.48 13.68
C ILE A 26 2.76 -3.59 12.38
N LEU A 27 2.25 -2.92 11.35
CA LEU A 27 2.92 -2.83 10.06
C LEU A 27 3.69 -1.51 9.99
N VAL A 28 4.98 -1.58 9.68
CA VAL A 28 5.80 -0.40 9.43
C VAL A 28 5.98 -0.27 7.93
N ASP A 29 5.46 0.79 7.37
CA ASP A 29 5.37 1.08 5.95
C ASP A 29 4.56 0.03 5.17
N CYS A 30 3.98 0.47 4.07
CA CYS A 30 3.25 -0.38 3.14
C CYS A 30 3.38 0.27 1.76
N GLY A 31 4.55 0.10 1.16
CA GLY A 31 4.95 0.81 -0.04
C GLY A 31 4.69 0.05 -1.32
N ILE A 32 4.67 0.79 -2.42
CA ILE A 32 4.63 0.20 -3.76
C ILE A 32 6.05 -0.20 -4.19
N TYR A 33 6.11 -1.26 -5.00
CA TYR A 33 7.31 -1.60 -5.72
C TYR A 33 7.38 -0.74 -6.98
N GLN A 34 8.52 -0.14 -7.26
CA GLN A 34 8.69 0.81 -8.37
C GLN A 34 9.55 0.26 -9.49
N GLY A 35 9.77 -1.04 -9.52
CA GLY A 35 10.51 -1.70 -10.57
C GLY A 35 9.66 -1.93 -11.82
N LYS A 36 10.33 -2.15 -12.94
CA LYS A 36 9.67 -2.51 -14.18
C LYS A 36 9.01 -3.88 -14.02
N GLY A 37 7.70 -3.96 -14.33
CA GLY A 37 6.96 -5.22 -14.21
C GLY A 37 6.43 -5.51 -12.81
N ASP A 38 6.52 -4.57 -11.87
CA ASP A 38 6.07 -4.75 -10.51
C ASP A 38 4.57 -4.48 -10.28
N ASP A 39 3.79 -4.19 -11.34
CA ASP A 39 2.36 -3.90 -11.21
C ASP A 39 1.58 -5.03 -10.54
N GLU A 40 1.90 -6.28 -10.86
CA GLU A 40 1.24 -7.44 -10.25
C GLU A 40 1.58 -7.56 -8.77
N LYS A 41 2.84 -7.32 -8.39
CA LYS A 41 3.26 -7.30 -6.98
C LYS A 41 2.48 -6.27 -6.19
N ASN A 42 2.26 -5.09 -6.77
CA ASN A 42 1.55 -3.99 -6.11
C ASN A 42 0.06 -4.28 -5.93
N ARG A 43 -0.51 -5.21 -6.69
CA ARG A 43 -1.92 -5.60 -6.62
C ARG A 43 -2.14 -6.93 -5.92
N ALA A 44 -1.07 -7.67 -5.64
CA ALA A 44 -1.14 -8.99 -5.02
C ALA A 44 -1.72 -8.89 -3.60
N GLN A 45 -2.33 -9.97 -3.15
CA GLN A 45 -2.77 -10.09 -1.77
C GLN A 45 -1.56 -10.09 -0.83
N PHE A 46 -1.75 -9.50 0.35
CA PHE A 46 -0.71 -9.51 1.36
C PHE A 46 -0.53 -10.91 1.97
N ASP A 47 0.68 -11.21 2.44
CA ASP A 47 1.00 -12.48 3.10
C ASP A 47 0.44 -12.58 4.52
N PHE A 48 -0.25 -11.58 4.97
CA PHE A 48 -0.91 -11.52 6.28
C PHE A 48 -2.38 -11.10 6.07
N VAL A 49 -3.20 -11.28 7.09
CA VAL A 49 -4.60 -10.85 7.04
C VAL A 49 -4.68 -9.37 7.45
N PRO A 50 -5.03 -8.44 6.55
CA PRO A 50 -5.07 -7.01 6.88
C PRO A 50 -5.93 -6.65 8.08
N SER A 51 -7.06 -7.33 8.28
CA SER A 51 -7.93 -7.10 9.43
C SER A 51 -7.31 -7.48 10.77
N SER A 52 -6.23 -8.26 10.77
CA SER A 52 -5.53 -8.68 11.98
C SER A 52 -4.55 -7.63 12.51
N LEU A 53 -4.26 -6.59 11.72
CA LEU A 53 -3.33 -5.54 12.14
C LEU A 53 -3.98 -4.57 13.12
N ASN A 54 -3.23 -4.20 14.14
CA ASN A 54 -3.66 -3.19 15.11
C ASN A 54 -3.41 -1.77 14.62
N ALA A 55 -2.29 -1.57 13.91
CA ALA A 55 -1.90 -0.25 13.44
C ALA A 55 -0.90 -0.35 12.29
N VAL A 56 -0.80 0.74 11.54
CA VAL A 56 0.25 0.97 10.55
C VAL A 56 1.02 2.21 10.98
N VAL A 57 2.35 2.15 10.92
CA VAL A 57 3.23 3.29 11.17
C VAL A 57 3.96 3.61 9.88
N LEU A 58 3.88 4.87 9.43
CA LEU A 58 4.58 5.33 8.25
C LEU A 58 5.84 6.08 8.66
N THR A 59 6.98 5.69 8.06
CA THR A 59 8.25 6.38 8.29
C THR A 59 8.30 7.72 7.56
N HIS A 60 7.75 7.76 6.35
CA HIS A 60 7.59 9.00 5.58
C HIS A 60 6.56 8.81 4.45
N ALA A 61 6.31 9.87 3.68
CA ALA A 61 5.18 9.91 2.75
C ALA A 61 5.43 9.30 1.37
N HIS A 62 6.68 9.02 0.99
CA HIS A 62 6.99 8.52 -0.35
C HIS A 62 6.20 7.25 -0.69
N MET A 63 5.82 7.11 -1.96
CA MET A 63 4.94 6.02 -2.40
C MET A 63 5.56 4.63 -2.21
N ASP A 64 6.88 4.51 -2.26
CA ASP A 64 7.57 3.24 -1.96
C ASP A 64 7.53 2.86 -0.47
N HIS A 65 6.96 3.72 0.38
CA HIS A 65 6.73 3.47 1.81
C HIS A 65 5.26 3.53 2.21
N SER A 66 4.41 4.21 1.43
CA SER A 66 3.00 4.46 1.80
C SER A 66 1.99 4.03 0.74
N GLY A 67 2.41 3.73 -0.46
CA GLY A 67 1.53 3.65 -1.63
C GLY A 67 0.52 2.51 -1.64
N ARG A 68 0.72 1.44 -0.86
CA ARG A 68 -0.23 0.32 -0.78
C ARG A 68 -1.13 0.38 0.47
N VAL A 69 -1.07 1.45 1.26
CA VAL A 69 -1.99 1.59 2.40
C VAL A 69 -3.45 1.65 1.96
N PRO A 70 -3.82 2.38 0.89
CA PRO A 70 -5.21 2.31 0.40
C PRO A 70 -5.67 0.89 0.03
N LEU A 71 -4.79 0.09 -0.57
CA LEU A 71 -5.09 -1.32 -0.87
C LEU A 71 -5.30 -2.11 0.42
N LEU A 72 -4.50 -1.85 1.45
CA LEU A 72 -4.62 -2.48 2.75
C LEU A 72 -6.00 -2.23 3.37
N VAL A 73 -6.48 -0.99 3.28
CA VAL A 73 -7.83 -0.60 3.75
C VAL A 73 -8.91 -1.33 2.94
N GLN A 74 -8.76 -1.38 1.64
CA GLN A 74 -9.68 -2.08 0.75
C GLN A 74 -9.78 -3.56 1.11
N GLN A 75 -8.69 -4.18 1.55
CA GLN A 75 -8.62 -5.59 1.92
C GLN A 75 -8.97 -5.87 3.38
N GLY A 76 -9.48 -4.90 4.11
CA GLY A 76 -10.06 -5.10 5.43
C GLY A 76 -9.37 -4.48 6.62
N PHE A 77 -8.28 -3.73 6.41
CA PHE A 77 -7.63 -3.03 7.52
C PHE A 77 -8.57 -1.96 8.10
N LYS A 78 -8.77 -1.99 9.41
CA LYS A 78 -9.66 -1.07 10.13
C LYS A 78 -8.95 -0.30 11.26
N GLY A 79 -7.65 -0.49 11.42
CA GLY A 79 -6.88 0.18 12.45
C GLY A 79 -6.53 1.62 12.08
N LYS A 80 -5.65 2.20 12.86
CA LYS A 80 -5.16 3.56 12.64
C LYS A 80 -3.81 3.56 11.96
N VAL A 81 -3.58 4.58 11.14
CA VAL A 81 -2.29 4.86 10.54
C VAL A 81 -1.64 6.00 11.31
N TRP A 82 -0.44 5.75 11.82
CA TRP A 82 0.33 6.70 12.62
C TRP A 82 1.49 7.25 11.80
N ALA A 83 1.67 8.55 11.81
CA ALA A 83 2.75 9.22 11.09
C ALA A 83 2.98 10.61 11.70
N THR A 84 4.08 11.26 11.32
CA THR A 84 4.29 12.67 11.66
C THR A 84 3.26 13.54 10.94
N LEU A 85 2.96 14.71 11.49
CA LEU A 85 1.96 15.60 10.89
C LEU A 85 2.26 15.97 9.43
N PRO A 86 3.49 16.36 9.05
CA PRO A 86 3.79 16.61 7.64
C PRO A 86 3.53 15.40 6.74
N THR A 87 3.84 14.20 7.22
CA THR A 87 3.57 12.94 6.48
C THR A 87 2.08 12.74 6.28
N VAL A 88 1.26 12.94 7.32
CA VAL A 88 -0.20 12.81 7.23
C VAL A 88 -0.77 13.74 6.17
N GLU A 89 -0.35 14.99 6.16
CA GLU A 89 -0.81 15.98 5.20
C GLU A 89 -0.45 15.58 3.76
N LEU A 90 0.78 15.13 3.57
CA LEU A 90 1.28 14.78 2.23
C LEU A 90 0.65 13.50 1.70
N VAL A 91 0.51 12.44 2.51
CA VAL A 91 -0.10 11.18 2.04
C VAL A 91 -1.57 11.36 1.68
N ASN A 92 -2.30 12.26 2.34
CA ASN A 92 -3.68 12.53 1.96
C ASN A 92 -3.77 12.99 0.50
N VAL A 93 -2.87 13.87 0.08
CA VAL A 93 -2.80 14.33 -1.32
C VAL A 93 -2.36 13.21 -2.25
N LEU A 94 -1.28 12.50 -1.88
CA LEU A 94 -0.71 11.44 -2.72
C LEU A 94 -1.69 10.29 -2.94
N TRP A 95 -2.37 9.84 -1.90
CA TRP A 95 -3.33 8.75 -2.01
C TRP A 95 -4.55 9.13 -2.84
N GLN A 96 -5.08 10.33 -2.66
CA GLN A 96 -6.20 10.82 -3.47
C GLN A 96 -5.82 10.92 -4.94
N ASP A 97 -4.63 11.42 -5.23
CA ASP A 97 -4.12 11.53 -6.59
C ASP A 97 -3.92 10.15 -7.23
N SER A 98 -3.35 9.20 -6.49
CA SER A 98 -3.14 7.83 -6.93
C SER A 98 -4.48 7.14 -7.27
N VAL A 99 -5.47 7.26 -6.41
CA VAL A 99 -6.80 6.68 -6.64
C VAL A 99 -7.47 7.30 -7.86
N ARG A 100 -7.35 8.62 -8.02
CA ARG A 100 -7.89 9.32 -9.18
C ARG A 100 -7.27 8.83 -10.48
N LEU A 101 -5.94 8.69 -10.51
CA LEU A 101 -5.24 8.20 -11.70
C LEU A 101 -5.63 6.76 -12.06
N MET A 102 -5.74 5.91 -11.06
CA MET A 102 -6.18 4.52 -11.27
C MET A 102 -7.60 4.45 -11.82
N LYS A 103 -8.48 5.31 -11.35
CA LYS A 103 -9.86 5.42 -11.83
C LYS A 103 -9.90 5.87 -13.30
N GLU A 104 -9.12 6.89 -13.64
CA GLU A 104 -9.03 7.40 -15.01
C GLU A 104 -8.50 6.32 -15.97
N GLU A 105 -7.48 5.59 -15.57
CA GLU A 105 -6.94 4.46 -16.34
C GLU A 105 -8.00 3.38 -16.59
N ALA A 106 -8.74 3.01 -15.55
CA ALA A 106 -9.79 2.00 -15.65
C ALA A 106 -10.89 2.44 -16.61
N GLU A 107 -11.32 3.70 -16.52
CA GLU A 107 -12.32 4.28 -17.42
C GLU A 107 -11.82 4.29 -18.87
N TRP A 108 -10.57 4.66 -19.08
CA TRP A 108 -9.97 4.66 -20.41
C TRP A 108 -9.91 3.26 -21.02
N LYS A 109 -9.51 2.26 -20.24
CA LYS A 109 -9.48 0.85 -20.69
C LYS A 109 -10.88 0.35 -21.05
N THR A 110 -11.88 0.70 -20.26
CA THR A 110 -13.27 0.34 -20.51
C THR A 110 -13.74 0.92 -21.84
N ARG A 111 -13.52 2.22 -22.06
CA ARG A 111 -13.87 2.87 -23.33
C ARG A 111 -13.15 2.25 -24.53
N LYS A 112 -11.88 1.91 -24.37
CA LYS A 112 -11.10 1.26 -25.42
C LYS A 112 -11.66 -0.12 -25.77
N ASN A 113 -12.04 -0.89 -24.77
CA ASN A 113 -12.65 -2.21 -24.97
C ASN A 113 -14.01 -2.12 -25.64
N GLU A 114 -14.83 -1.15 -25.27
CA GLU A 114 -16.15 -0.90 -25.91
C GLU A 114 -15.97 -0.59 -27.39
N ARG A 115 -14.99 0.26 -27.75
CA ARG A 115 -14.70 0.58 -29.17
C ARG A 115 -14.28 -0.63 -29.96
N LYS A 116 -13.65 -1.61 -29.31
CA LYS A 116 -13.21 -2.86 -29.95
C LYS A 116 -14.29 -3.94 -29.98
N GLY A 117 -15.48 -3.67 -29.42
CA GLY A 117 -16.57 -4.64 -29.30
C GLY A 117 -16.32 -5.73 -28.27
N LEU A 118 -15.50 -5.44 -27.29
CA LEU A 118 -15.15 -6.40 -26.21
C LEU A 118 -16.03 -6.20 -24.98
#